data_af97a5e3770469fb8386f6cf29757921
#
_entry.id   af97a5e3770469fb8386f6cf29757921
#
_cell.length_a   1.000
_cell.length_b   1.000
_cell.length_c   1.000
_cell.angle_alpha   90.00
_cell.angle_beta   90.00
_cell.angle_gamma   90.00
#
_symmetry.space_group_name_H-M   'P 1'
#
loop_
_entity.id
_entity.type
_entity.pdbx_description
1 polymer ?
#
loop_
_entity_poly.entity_id
_entity_poly.type
_entity_poly.pdbx_seq_one_letter_code
_entity_poly.pdbx_strand_id
1 'polypeptide(L)'
;MTDPAGDTIVATATPPGQGAVAVVRLSGPRAIAIADRRFRGATPLRDAPRRHACYGRVVDADGQHVDDVLAICFAAPASYTGEEVVEISCHGSPLIAQQITELMSASGARFAEPGEYTRRAFLNGKIDLAQAEAVGELIASASNMALRGARGRLDGELSRHVGGLREHLVELAALTELDLDFAEEEVPVLAPAVLAAKINAAVTRCEEMLATFRVERMLRDGVQVALVGKPNVGKSSLLNRLARESRALVSDVPGTTRDAVHADIQVDGVHLRVTDTAGLHDSADVVETMGMQRTHQTIDDADLVVVVVECGGDDRTATYETNDLPGVSAERLLVVANKCDLGQAPPGSDRAVSALSGEGIEALAGDLVRLSFRTNPYSETTTTIASERQKRSLEDARIRLQAAAQLARAGDHDGDLIAAELRAAITGLEELLGEVTSDDVLNQIFAEFCIGK
;
A
#
# COMPACT_ATOMS: atom_id res chain seq x y z
N MET A 1 -5.58 -2.08 29.82
CA MET A 1 -4.78 -1.36 28.81
C MET A 1 -3.96 -0.31 29.56
N THR A 2 -2.65 -0.42 29.56
CA THR A 2 -1.75 0.58 30.18
C THR A 2 -1.76 1.83 29.28
N ASP A 3 -1.91 2.99 29.91
CA ASP A 3 -1.89 4.32 29.25
C ASP A 3 -0.60 4.46 28.41
N PRO A 4 -0.67 4.57 27.08
CA PRO A 4 0.52 4.65 26.22
C PRO A 4 1.35 5.92 26.44
N ALA A 5 0.81 6.93 27.13
CA ALA A 5 1.48 8.21 27.36
C ALA A 5 2.58 8.19 28.45
N GLY A 6 2.78 7.09 29.18
CA GLY A 6 3.68 7.05 30.36
C GLY A 6 4.77 5.98 30.30
N ASP A 7 4.77 5.04 29.37
CA ASP A 7 5.75 3.96 29.31
C ASP A 7 6.87 4.19 28.29
N THR A 8 7.96 3.46 28.43
CA THR A 8 9.06 3.45 27.47
C THR A 8 9.14 2.08 26.82
N ILE A 9 9.20 2.04 25.51
CA ILE A 9 9.24 0.83 24.70
C ILE A 9 10.64 0.57 24.14
N VAL A 10 10.93 -0.70 23.84
CA VAL A 10 12.16 -1.15 23.20
C VAL A 10 11.90 -2.24 22.18
N ALA A 11 12.60 -2.19 21.05
CA ALA A 11 12.64 -3.25 20.05
C ALA A 11 13.91 -3.18 19.21
N THR A 12 14.24 -4.29 18.54
CA THR A 12 15.19 -4.29 17.42
C THR A 12 14.52 -3.69 16.19
N ALA A 13 15.11 -2.63 15.63
CA ALA A 13 14.55 -1.86 14.49
C ALA A 13 15.09 -2.34 13.12
N THR A 14 16.04 -3.25 13.10
CA THR A 14 16.59 -3.88 11.87
C THR A 14 15.91 -5.23 11.62
N PRO A 15 15.83 -5.70 10.35
CA PRO A 15 15.28 -7.02 10.03
C PRO A 15 15.99 -8.14 10.80
N PRO A 16 15.31 -9.25 11.11
CA PRO A 16 15.92 -10.43 11.73
C PRO A 16 16.95 -11.06 10.76
N GLY A 17 18.05 -11.60 11.33
CA GLY A 17 19.11 -12.25 10.57
C GLY A 17 20.50 -11.71 10.92
N GLN A 18 21.53 -12.25 10.27
CA GLN A 18 22.91 -11.82 10.46
C GLN A 18 23.21 -10.64 9.52
N GLY A 19 23.83 -9.59 10.04
CA GLY A 19 24.26 -8.43 9.28
C GLY A 19 25.53 -7.82 9.86
N ALA A 20 26.01 -6.73 9.28
CA ALA A 20 27.14 -6.00 9.86
C ALA A 20 26.75 -5.23 11.12
N VAL A 21 25.54 -4.66 11.13
CA VAL A 21 25.00 -3.81 12.21
C VAL A 21 23.56 -4.18 12.49
N ALA A 22 23.16 -4.16 13.76
CA ALA A 22 21.77 -4.16 14.20
C ALA A 22 21.51 -2.88 15.02
N VAL A 23 20.25 -2.41 15.01
CA VAL A 23 19.82 -1.22 15.75
C VAL A 23 18.74 -1.61 16.74
N VAL A 24 18.97 -1.34 18.01
CA VAL A 24 17.97 -1.44 19.08
C VAL A 24 17.48 -0.03 19.38
N ARG A 25 16.16 0.17 19.35
CA ARG A 25 15.51 1.48 19.53
C ARG A 25 14.67 1.48 20.81
N LEU A 26 14.83 2.56 21.59
CA LEU A 26 13.96 2.87 22.72
C LEU A 26 13.17 4.13 22.40
N SER A 27 11.91 4.23 22.83
CA SER A 27 11.09 5.43 22.75
C SER A 27 10.23 5.60 23.99
N GLY A 28 10.13 6.80 24.50
CA GLY A 28 9.31 7.17 25.65
C GLY A 28 10.06 8.04 26.66
N PRO A 29 9.38 8.50 27.73
CA PRO A 29 9.88 9.54 28.63
C PRO A 29 11.12 9.11 29.44
N ARG A 30 11.44 7.84 29.47
CA ARG A 30 12.60 7.30 30.21
C ARG A 30 13.64 6.65 29.31
N ALA A 31 13.55 6.82 27.97
CA ALA A 31 14.41 6.13 27.01
C ALA A 31 15.90 6.39 27.28
N ILE A 32 16.27 7.66 27.48
CA ILE A 32 17.66 8.06 27.76
C ILE A 32 18.12 7.53 29.12
N ALA A 33 17.28 7.62 30.15
CA ALA A 33 17.63 7.17 31.49
C ALA A 33 17.81 5.62 31.57
N ILE A 34 16.99 4.88 30.82
CA ILE A 34 17.09 3.42 30.75
C ILE A 34 18.35 2.99 30.01
N ALA A 35 18.64 3.58 28.85
CA ALA A 35 19.83 3.28 28.05
C ALA A 35 21.12 3.66 28.81
N ASP A 36 21.15 4.80 29.50
CA ASP A 36 22.31 5.28 30.25
C ASP A 36 22.74 4.33 31.37
N ARG A 37 21.79 3.57 31.95
CA ARG A 37 22.11 2.57 33.00
C ARG A 37 23.05 1.47 32.51
N ARG A 38 22.94 1.11 31.24
CA ARG A 38 23.68 0.01 30.61
C ARG A 38 24.80 0.48 29.70
N PHE A 39 24.82 1.75 29.32
CA PHE A 39 25.84 2.33 28.47
C PHE A 39 27.07 2.74 29.29
N ARG A 40 28.27 2.47 28.76
CA ARG A 40 29.54 2.90 29.29
C ARG A 40 30.36 3.53 28.15
N GLY A 41 30.46 4.84 28.15
CA GLY A 41 31.23 5.64 27.18
C GLY A 41 32.00 6.75 27.90
N ALA A 42 32.68 7.59 27.11
CA ALA A 42 33.42 8.75 27.63
C ALA A 42 32.49 9.76 28.32
N THR A 43 31.25 9.88 27.85
CA THR A 43 30.20 10.75 28.43
C THR A 43 28.93 9.91 28.63
N PRO A 44 28.25 10.03 29.81
CA PRO A 44 26.93 9.42 30.00
C PRO A 44 25.93 9.92 28.96
N LEU A 45 24.98 9.06 28.54
CA LEU A 45 24.00 9.42 27.50
C LEU A 45 23.09 10.58 27.91
N ARG A 46 22.80 10.73 29.19
CA ARG A 46 22.03 11.87 29.74
C ARG A 46 22.70 13.22 29.49
N ASP A 47 24.04 13.26 29.50
CA ASP A 47 24.87 14.45 29.36
C ASP A 47 25.38 14.62 27.92
N ALA A 48 25.19 13.60 27.07
CA ALA A 48 25.65 13.60 25.69
C ALA A 48 24.88 14.61 24.82
N PRO A 49 25.54 15.27 23.87
CA PRO A 49 24.87 16.12 22.88
C PRO A 49 23.82 15.31 22.10
N ARG A 50 22.63 15.90 21.89
CA ARG A 50 21.57 15.24 21.12
C ARG A 50 21.95 15.13 19.65
N ARG A 51 21.52 14.03 19.00
CA ARG A 51 21.84 13.71 17.60
C ARG A 51 23.33 13.54 17.29
N HIS A 52 24.12 13.21 18.32
CA HIS A 52 25.52 12.84 18.18
C HIS A 52 25.72 11.37 18.48
N ALA A 53 26.54 10.70 17.67
CA ALA A 53 26.93 9.33 17.90
C ALA A 53 27.96 9.25 19.05
N CYS A 54 27.59 8.54 20.13
CA CYS A 54 28.43 8.31 21.28
C CYS A 54 28.99 6.88 21.20
N TYR A 55 30.30 6.73 21.01
CA TYR A 55 30.95 5.45 21.12
C TYR A 55 31.06 5.00 22.56
N GLY A 56 30.76 3.73 22.80
CA GLY A 56 30.87 3.11 24.11
C GLY A 56 30.54 1.63 24.05
N ARG A 57 30.20 1.06 25.20
CA ARG A 57 29.83 -0.35 25.30
C ARG A 57 28.55 -0.51 26.10
N VAL A 58 27.79 -1.57 25.80
CA VAL A 58 26.69 -2.03 26.64
C VAL A 58 27.25 -3.07 27.60
N VAL A 59 26.82 -2.96 28.86
CA VAL A 59 27.16 -3.92 29.91
C VAL A 59 25.89 -4.56 30.49
N ASP A 60 26.01 -5.80 30.91
CA ASP A 60 24.93 -6.54 31.60
C ASP A 60 24.74 -6.08 33.07
N ALA A 61 23.94 -6.83 33.84
CA ALA A 61 23.64 -6.52 35.22
C ALA A 61 24.88 -6.64 36.11
N ASP A 62 25.81 -7.53 35.80
CA ASP A 62 27.02 -7.80 36.52
C ASP A 62 28.21 -6.93 36.06
N GLY A 63 27.94 -6.02 35.10
CA GLY A 63 28.95 -5.15 34.54
C GLY A 63 29.84 -5.79 33.46
N GLN A 64 29.49 -7.00 33.01
CA GLN A 64 30.22 -7.69 31.95
C GLN A 64 29.93 -7.02 30.56
N HIS A 65 30.96 -7.00 29.73
CA HIS A 65 30.87 -6.44 28.38
C HIS A 65 30.00 -7.31 27.49
N VAL A 66 28.93 -6.71 26.90
CA VAL A 66 28.04 -7.35 25.93
C VAL A 66 28.50 -7.05 24.53
N ASP A 67 28.63 -5.75 24.18
CA ASP A 67 29.06 -5.32 22.86
C ASP A 67 29.58 -3.88 22.86
N ASP A 68 30.45 -3.55 21.89
CA ASP A 68 30.83 -2.18 21.56
C ASP A 68 29.76 -1.56 20.65
N VAL A 69 29.28 -0.35 20.99
CA VAL A 69 28.12 0.24 20.36
C VAL A 69 28.31 1.72 20.02
N LEU A 70 27.49 2.19 19.09
CA LEU A 70 27.23 3.61 18.87
C LEU A 70 25.81 3.93 19.36
N ALA A 71 25.68 4.83 20.33
CA ALA A 71 24.37 5.28 20.83
C ALA A 71 24.08 6.72 20.38
N ILE A 72 22.86 6.97 19.92
CA ILE A 72 22.38 8.31 19.52
C ILE A 72 21.10 8.61 20.31
N CYS A 73 21.09 9.79 20.96
CA CYS A 73 19.93 10.26 21.71
C CYS A 73 19.21 11.39 20.93
N PHE A 74 17.88 11.27 20.86
CA PHE A 74 17.00 12.29 20.27
C PHE A 74 16.08 12.83 21.38
N ALA A 75 16.00 14.14 21.50
CA ALA A 75 15.10 14.78 22.44
C ALA A 75 13.72 15.00 21.82
N ALA A 76 12.68 14.92 22.63
CA ALA A 76 11.34 15.34 22.28
C ALA A 76 11.33 16.87 21.97
N PRO A 77 10.52 17.34 21.00
CA PRO A 77 9.72 16.59 20.04
C PRO A 77 10.50 16.22 18.77
N ALA A 78 11.81 16.41 18.73
CA ALA A 78 12.65 16.32 17.54
C ALA A 78 13.19 14.89 17.32
N SER A 79 12.31 13.89 17.40
CA SER A 79 12.55 12.46 17.15
C SER A 79 11.51 11.88 16.18
N TYR A 80 11.62 10.60 15.85
CA TYR A 80 10.65 9.91 15.01
C TYR A 80 9.25 9.85 15.65
N THR A 81 9.18 9.44 16.91
CA THR A 81 7.92 9.30 17.64
C THR A 81 7.42 10.60 18.27
N GLY A 82 8.23 11.66 18.28
CA GLY A 82 7.95 12.87 19.06
C GLY A 82 8.33 12.79 20.54
N GLU A 83 8.75 11.61 21.01
CA GLU A 83 9.21 11.34 22.40
C GLU A 83 10.73 11.42 22.51
N GLU A 84 11.29 11.18 23.70
CA GLU A 84 12.72 10.85 23.81
C GLU A 84 12.99 9.51 23.15
N VAL A 85 14.00 9.45 22.26
CA VAL A 85 14.40 8.24 21.56
C VAL A 85 15.90 8.01 21.74
N VAL A 86 16.27 6.74 21.94
CA VAL A 86 17.66 6.28 21.88
C VAL A 86 17.78 5.18 20.86
N GLU A 87 18.73 5.32 19.94
CA GLU A 87 19.13 4.27 19.01
C GLU A 87 20.51 3.75 19.38
N ILE A 88 20.63 2.44 19.57
CA ILE A 88 21.87 1.73 19.91
C ILE A 88 22.23 0.86 18.73
N SER A 89 23.25 1.23 17.98
CA SER A 89 23.82 0.43 16.90
C SER A 89 24.87 -0.52 17.49
N CYS A 90 24.65 -1.82 17.35
CA CYS A 90 25.52 -2.91 17.82
C CYS A 90 25.96 -3.79 16.66
N HIS A 91 26.85 -4.76 16.88
CA HIS A 91 27.17 -5.75 15.86
C HIS A 91 25.92 -6.54 15.46
N GLY A 92 25.78 -6.85 14.16
CA GLY A 92 24.57 -7.44 13.55
C GLY A 92 24.36 -8.92 13.86
N SER A 93 24.59 -9.33 15.10
CA SER A 93 24.24 -10.65 15.61
C SER A 93 22.84 -10.62 16.21
N PRO A 94 21.92 -11.51 15.79
CA PRO A 94 20.58 -11.61 16.42
C PRO A 94 20.66 -11.82 17.95
N LEU A 95 21.67 -12.57 18.42
CA LEU A 95 21.87 -12.83 19.83
C LEU A 95 22.26 -11.56 20.59
N ILE A 96 23.15 -10.74 20.04
CA ILE A 96 23.58 -9.47 20.66
C ILE A 96 22.41 -8.50 20.71
N ALA A 97 21.69 -8.34 19.60
CA ALA A 97 20.51 -7.46 19.54
C ALA A 97 19.43 -7.88 20.54
N GLN A 98 19.17 -9.18 20.67
CA GLN A 98 18.25 -9.74 21.65
C GLN A 98 18.72 -9.45 23.09
N GLN A 99 19.98 -9.73 23.42
CA GLN A 99 20.54 -9.47 24.75
C GLN A 99 20.42 -7.99 25.14
N ILE A 100 20.77 -7.08 24.22
CA ILE A 100 20.63 -5.64 24.47
C ILE A 100 19.16 -5.27 24.69
N THR A 101 18.24 -5.78 23.89
CA THR A 101 16.79 -5.52 24.01
C THR A 101 16.25 -6.01 25.36
N GLU A 102 16.65 -7.22 25.80
CA GLU A 102 16.29 -7.80 27.10
C GLU A 102 16.87 -6.97 28.27
N LEU A 103 18.11 -6.51 28.17
CA LEU A 103 18.74 -5.65 29.18
C LEU A 103 18.03 -4.30 29.33
N MET A 104 17.56 -3.70 28.21
CA MET A 104 16.76 -2.48 28.26
C MET A 104 15.39 -2.74 28.86
N SER A 105 14.77 -3.88 28.56
CA SER A 105 13.50 -4.29 29.17
C SER A 105 13.66 -4.51 30.67
N ALA A 106 14.67 -5.25 31.12
CA ALA A 106 14.99 -5.44 32.53
C ALA A 106 15.34 -4.12 33.24
N SER A 107 15.75 -3.09 32.51
CA SER A 107 16.04 -1.76 33.04
C SER A 107 14.81 -0.84 33.10
N GLY A 108 13.63 -1.34 32.69
CA GLY A 108 12.33 -0.69 32.85
C GLY A 108 11.66 -0.20 31.55
N ALA A 109 12.11 -0.66 30.38
CA ALA A 109 11.36 -0.55 29.13
C ALA A 109 10.42 -1.75 28.97
N ARG A 110 9.32 -1.59 28.21
CA ARG A 110 8.46 -2.68 27.76
C ARG A 110 8.85 -3.06 26.31
N PHE A 111 8.66 -4.30 25.92
CA PHE A 111 8.77 -4.67 24.52
C PHE A 111 7.70 -3.94 23.69
N ALA A 112 8.11 -3.41 22.54
CA ALA A 112 7.22 -2.73 21.64
C ALA A 112 6.29 -3.73 20.90
N GLU A 113 5.06 -3.31 20.68
CA GLU A 113 4.11 -4.00 19.80
C GLU A 113 4.43 -3.72 18.31
N PRO A 114 3.89 -4.51 17.37
CA PRO A 114 3.99 -4.20 15.93
C PRO A 114 3.49 -2.78 15.65
N GLY A 115 4.24 -2.01 14.84
CA GLY A 115 3.87 -0.66 14.44
C GLY A 115 3.85 0.41 15.54
N GLU A 116 4.25 0.08 16.77
CA GLU A 116 4.03 0.97 17.93
C GLU A 116 4.80 2.29 17.84
N TYR A 117 5.99 2.32 17.25
CA TYR A 117 6.72 3.58 17.07
C TYR A 117 6.01 4.50 16.09
N THR A 118 5.48 3.97 15.00
CA THR A 118 4.72 4.76 14.00
C THR A 118 3.38 5.20 14.58
N ARG A 119 2.72 4.34 15.38
CA ARG A 119 1.50 4.71 16.12
C ARG A 119 1.76 5.88 17.08
N ARG A 120 2.86 5.87 17.83
CA ARG A 120 3.25 6.98 18.71
C ARG A 120 3.56 8.25 17.91
N ALA A 121 4.21 8.13 16.76
CA ALA A 121 4.42 9.27 15.87
C ALA A 121 3.10 9.90 15.41
N PHE A 122 2.11 9.07 15.05
CA PHE A 122 0.76 9.52 14.71
C PHE A 122 0.06 10.19 15.91
N LEU A 123 0.00 9.52 17.07
CA LEU A 123 -0.64 10.05 18.29
C LEU A 123 -0.02 11.35 18.77
N ASN A 124 1.28 11.56 18.54
CA ASN A 124 2.01 12.77 18.88
C ASN A 124 1.96 13.85 17.76
N GLY A 125 1.14 13.64 16.73
CA GLY A 125 0.94 14.62 15.65
C GLY A 125 2.18 14.84 14.77
N LYS A 126 3.11 13.89 14.71
CA LYS A 126 4.30 13.97 13.84
C LYS A 126 3.96 13.63 12.39
N ILE A 127 3.01 12.74 12.20
CA ILE A 127 2.48 12.28 10.93
C ILE A 127 0.97 12.05 11.08
N ASP A 128 0.21 12.17 10.01
CA ASP A 128 -1.18 11.75 9.95
C ASP A 128 -1.31 10.26 9.61
N LEU A 129 -2.55 9.74 9.56
CA LEU A 129 -2.78 8.31 9.34
C LEU A 129 -2.40 7.86 7.92
N ALA A 130 -2.61 8.71 6.91
CA ALA A 130 -2.21 8.41 5.53
C ALA A 130 -0.67 8.33 5.41
N GLN A 131 0.05 9.22 6.09
CA GLN A 131 1.51 9.17 6.17
C GLN A 131 2.01 7.96 6.96
N ALA A 132 1.30 7.57 8.03
CA ALA A 132 1.62 6.36 8.80
C ALA A 132 1.50 5.11 7.93
N GLU A 133 0.40 4.93 7.18
CA GLU A 133 0.23 3.83 6.21
C GLU A 133 1.37 3.85 5.18
N ALA A 134 1.74 5.02 4.66
CA ALA A 134 2.81 5.17 3.68
C ALA A 134 4.20 4.71 4.18
N VAL A 135 4.48 4.75 5.50
CA VAL A 135 5.71 4.17 6.07
C VAL A 135 5.77 2.66 5.82
N GLY A 136 4.64 1.94 6.02
CA GLY A 136 4.55 0.51 5.76
C GLY A 136 4.73 0.20 4.28
N GLU A 137 4.04 0.94 3.41
CA GLU A 137 4.11 0.80 1.96
C GLU A 137 5.53 1.04 1.40
N LEU A 138 6.22 2.06 1.93
CA LEU A 138 7.59 2.39 1.53
C LEU A 138 8.56 1.23 1.81
N ILE A 139 8.37 0.53 2.93
CA ILE A 139 9.20 -0.62 3.31
C ILE A 139 8.85 -1.84 2.45
N ALA A 140 7.57 -2.05 2.13
CA ALA A 140 7.09 -3.17 1.32
C ALA A 140 7.26 -2.97 -0.19
N SER A 141 7.66 -1.76 -0.64
CA SER A 141 7.74 -1.41 -2.05
C SER A 141 8.72 -2.31 -2.81
N ALA A 142 8.20 -3.05 -3.80
CA ALA A 142 8.97 -3.95 -4.67
C ALA A 142 9.39 -3.30 -6.00
N SER A 143 8.92 -2.08 -6.31
CA SER A 143 9.23 -1.36 -7.54
C SER A 143 9.58 0.10 -7.29
N ASN A 144 10.35 0.72 -8.22
CA ASN A 144 10.68 2.14 -8.14
C ASN A 144 9.45 3.04 -8.22
N MET A 145 8.41 2.62 -8.92
CA MET A 145 7.16 3.37 -9.03
C MET A 145 6.37 3.32 -7.73
N ALA A 146 6.21 2.14 -7.12
CA ALA A 146 5.58 1.99 -5.80
C ALA A 146 6.33 2.82 -4.74
N LEU A 147 7.67 2.79 -4.77
CA LEU A 147 8.52 3.57 -3.87
C LEU A 147 8.27 5.08 -4.00
N ARG A 148 8.13 5.62 -5.22
CA ARG A 148 7.83 7.03 -5.47
C ARG A 148 6.44 7.41 -4.94
N GLY A 149 5.42 6.60 -5.22
CA GLY A 149 4.05 6.83 -4.74
C GLY A 149 3.98 6.85 -3.21
N ALA A 150 4.56 5.85 -2.54
CA ALA A 150 4.65 5.79 -1.08
C ALA A 150 5.40 7.00 -0.50
N ARG A 151 6.47 7.47 -1.18
CA ARG A 151 7.21 8.64 -0.75
C ARG A 151 6.40 9.93 -0.86
N GLY A 152 5.68 10.16 -1.96
CA GLY A 152 4.80 11.31 -2.11
C GLY A 152 3.74 11.37 -1.00
N ARG A 153 3.13 10.23 -0.66
CA ARG A 153 2.18 10.13 0.46
C ARG A 153 2.84 10.42 1.80
N LEU A 154 4.04 9.88 2.06
CA LEU A 154 4.80 10.16 3.28
C LEU A 154 5.19 11.65 3.37
N ASP A 155 5.50 12.30 2.26
CA ASP A 155 5.78 13.74 2.18
C ASP A 155 4.50 14.60 2.30
N GLY A 156 3.32 13.98 2.53
CA GLY A 156 2.03 14.61 2.83
C GLY A 156 1.29 15.14 1.60
N GLU A 157 1.54 14.63 0.41
CA GLU A 157 0.83 15.07 -0.80
C GLU A 157 -0.66 14.77 -0.73
N LEU A 158 -1.03 13.54 -0.32
CA LEU A 158 -2.42 13.15 -0.14
C LEU A 158 -3.10 14.01 0.94
N SER A 159 -2.43 14.20 2.06
CA SER A 159 -2.95 14.97 3.19
C SER A 159 -3.24 16.44 2.82
N ARG A 160 -2.37 17.05 2.03
CA ARG A 160 -2.60 18.43 1.52
C ARG A 160 -3.80 18.52 0.58
N HIS A 161 -4.00 17.53 -0.30
CA HIS A 161 -5.13 17.54 -1.23
C HIS A 161 -6.46 17.27 -0.52
N VAL A 162 -6.49 16.30 0.40
CA VAL A 162 -7.68 15.99 1.21
C VAL A 162 -7.99 17.13 2.16
N GLY A 163 -6.98 17.71 2.81
CA GLY A 163 -7.12 18.88 3.67
C GLY A 163 -7.71 20.08 2.94
N GLY A 164 -7.21 20.39 1.74
CA GLY A 164 -7.76 21.49 0.93
C GLY A 164 -9.20 21.22 0.45
N LEU A 165 -9.55 19.96 0.17
CA LEU A 165 -10.94 19.58 -0.13
C LEU A 165 -11.82 19.76 1.11
N ARG A 166 -11.38 19.29 2.28
CA ARG A 166 -12.06 19.44 3.56
C ARG A 166 -12.33 20.92 3.91
N GLU A 167 -11.30 21.77 3.82
CA GLU A 167 -11.45 23.22 4.06
C GLU A 167 -12.52 23.83 3.16
N HIS A 168 -12.53 23.48 1.89
CA HIS A 168 -13.53 23.95 0.95
C HIS A 168 -14.97 23.48 1.33
N LEU A 169 -15.11 22.23 1.80
CA LEU A 169 -16.42 21.73 2.25
C LEU A 169 -16.87 22.38 3.56
N VAL A 170 -15.97 22.68 4.49
CA VAL A 170 -16.25 23.41 5.72
C VAL A 170 -16.79 24.81 5.38
N GLU A 171 -16.17 25.51 4.41
CA GLU A 171 -16.66 26.81 3.93
C GLU A 171 -18.07 26.69 3.34
N LEU A 172 -18.34 25.67 2.51
CA LEU A 172 -19.66 25.45 1.93
C LEU A 172 -20.72 25.12 2.99
N ALA A 173 -20.40 24.29 3.97
CA ALA A 173 -21.29 23.97 5.07
C ALA A 173 -21.63 25.22 5.90
N ALA A 174 -20.64 26.03 6.24
CA ALA A 174 -20.84 27.28 6.98
C ALA A 174 -21.74 28.29 6.20
N LEU A 175 -21.54 28.42 4.88
CA LEU A 175 -22.40 29.28 4.05
C LEU A 175 -23.83 28.75 3.97
N THR A 176 -24.03 27.42 3.93
CA THR A 176 -25.37 26.81 3.91
C THR A 176 -26.09 27.02 5.26
N GLU A 177 -25.35 26.91 6.38
CA GLU A 177 -25.89 27.17 7.72
C GLU A 177 -26.24 28.64 7.92
N LEU A 178 -25.42 29.54 7.41
CA LEU A 178 -25.69 30.99 7.45
C LEU A 178 -26.97 31.34 6.68
N ASP A 179 -27.21 30.69 5.54
CA ASP A 179 -28.39 30.87 4.71
C ASP A 179 -29.69 30.40 5.45
N LEU A 180 -29.56 29.38 6.31
CA LEU A 180 -30.63 28.88 7.16
C LEU A 180 -30.93 29.85 8.32
N ASP A 181 -29.91 30.37 8.99
CA ASP A 181 -30.07 31.29 10.13
C ASP A 181 -30.71 32.64 9.70
N PHE A 182 -30.48 33.07 8.46
CA PHE A 182 -31.01 34.27 7.87
C PHE A 182 -32.13 34.04 6.85
N ALA A 183 -32.86 32.91 6.97
CA ALA A 183 -33.93 32.54 6.04
C ALA A 183 -35.09 33.57 5.94
N GLU A 184 -35.16 34.53 6.83
CA GLU A 184 -36.11 35.66 6.77
C GLU A 184 -35.65 36.77 5.82
N GLU A 185 -34.40 36.74 5.36
CA GLU A 185 -33.88 37.69 4.38
C GLU A 185 -34.15 37.15 2.95
N GLU A 186 -34.76 37.98 2.10
CA GLU A 186 -35.23 37.57 0.75
C GLU A 186 -34.12 37.16 -0.24
N VAL A 187 -32.83 37.26 0.14
CA VAL A 187 -31.73 36.99 -0.77
C VAL A 187 -30.81 35.90 -0.19
N PRO A 188 -30.73 34.72 -0.83
CA PRO A 188 -29.86 33.65 -0.36
C PRO A 188 -28.38 34.08 -0.41
N VAL A 189 -27.61 33.71 0.61
CA VAL A 189 -26.14 33.97 0.70
C VAL A 189 -25.43 33.36 -0.48
N LEU A 190 -25.89 32.17 -0.93
CA LEU A 190 -25.34 31.50 -2.13
C LEU A 190 -26.52 30.98 -2.99
N ALA A 191 -26.57 31.39 -4.27
CA ALA A 191 -27.58 30.87 -5.20
C ALA A 191 -27.49 29.32 -5.30
N PRO A 192 -28.64 28.58 -5.25
CA PRO A 192 -28.65 27.11 -5.30
C PRO A 192 -27.83 26.49 -6.42
N ALA A 193 -27.88 27.08 -7.62
CA ALA A 193 -27.11 26.62 -8.78
C ALA A 193 -25.59 26.76 -8.55
N VAL A 194 -25.14 27.81 -7.87
CA VAL A 194 -23.72 28.03 -7.55
C VAL A 194 -23.26 27.06 -6.47
N LEU A 195 -24.08 26.83 -5.42
CA LEU A 195 -23.81 25.82 -4.40
C LEU A 195 -23.67 24.44 -5.03
N ALA A 196 -24.64 24.01 -5.84
CA ALA A 196 -24.59 22.74 -6.54
C ALA A 196 -23.36 22.60 -7.44
N ALA A 197 -22.94 23.68 -8.14
CA ALA A 197 -21.74 23.66 -8.97
C ALA A 197 -20.47 23.49 -8.14
N LYS A 198 -20.35 24.16 -6.98
CA LYS A 198 -19.21 24.03 -6.07
C LYS A 198 -19.13 22.63 -5.46
N ILE A 199 -20.27 22.04 -5.05
CA ILE A 199 -20.34 20.67 -4.54
C ILE A 199 -19.94 19.68 -5.64
N ASN A 200 -20.41 19.85 -6.88
CA ASN A 200 -20.02 18.98 -8.00
C ASN A 200 -18.52 19.06 -8.31
N ALA A 201 -17.88 20.22 -8.17
CA ALA A 201 -16.42 20.32 -8.29
C ALA A 201 -15.71 19.49 -7.21
N ALA A 202 -16.24 19.43 -5.99
CA ALA A 202 -15.72 18.55 -4.95
C ALA A 202 -15.92 17.05 -5.28
N VAL A 203 -17.09 16.68 -5.84
CA VAL A 203 -17.35 15.31 -6.35
C VAL A 203 -16.31 14.91 -7.39
N THR A 204 -16.07 15.78 -8.38
CA THR A 204 -15.06 15.52 -9.43
C THR A 204 -13.67 15.28 -8.83
N ARG A 205 -13.25 16.05 -7.84
CA ARG A 205 -11.96 15.85 -7.16
C ARG A 205 -11.89 14.50 -6.44
N CYS A 206 -12.98 14.07 -5.78
CA CYS A 206 -13.04 12.73 -5.19
C CYS A 206 -12.91 11.65 -6.27
N GLU A 207 -13.59 11.80 -7.41
CA GLU A 207 -13.55 10.84 -8.52
C GLU A 207 -12.15 10.75 -9.15
N GLU A 208 -11.45 11.88 -9.32
CA GLU A 208 -10.06 11.92 -9.79
C GLU A 208 -9.13 11.16 -8.85
N MET A 209 -9.25 11.36 -7.54
CA MET A 209 -8.44 10.62 -6.55
C MET A 209 -8.80 9.13 -6.53
N LEU A 210 -10.08 8.77 -6.59
CA LEU A 210 -10.54 7.37 -6.64
C LEU A 210 -10.03 6.64 -7.88
N ALA A 211 -9.95 7.32 -9.03
CA ALA A 211 -9.43 6.74 -10.26
C ALA A 211 -7.96 6.29 -10.15
N THR A 212 -7.19 6.87 -9.22
CA THR A 212 -5.78 6.51 -9.00
C THR A 212 -5.60 5.21 -8.23
N PHE A 213 -6.62 4.78 -7.46
CA PHE A 213 -6.52 3.61 -6.58
C PHE A 213 -6.11 2.34 -7.31
N ARG A 214 -6.71 2.07 -8.47
CA ARG A 214 -6.39 0.87 -9.27
C ARG A 214 -4.92 0.84 -9.68
N VAL A 215 -4.38 1.97 -10.11
CA VAL A 215 -2.98 2.10 -10.53
C VAL A 215 -2.05 1.86 -9.35
N GLU A 216 -2.32 2.51 -8.21
CA GLU A 216 -1.52 2.33 -6.99
C GLU A 216 -1.55 0.89 -6.46
N ARG A 217 -2.72 0.25 -6.49
CA ARG A 217 -2.83 -1.17 -6.15
C ARG A 217 -1.95 -2.03 -7.04
N MET A 218 -2.00 -1.82 -8.36
CA MET A 218 -1.15 -2.55 -9.32
C MET A 218 0.34 -2.29 -9.10
N LEU A 219 0.72 -1.09 -8.70
CA LEU A 219 2.12 -0.75 -8.41
C LEU A 219 2.62 -1.37 -7.10
N ARG A 220 1.75 -1.46 -6.08
CA ARG A 220 2.06 -2.01 -4.76
C ARG A 220 2.05 -3.54 -4.77
N ASP A 221 0.92 -4.12 -5.20
CA ASP A 221 0.66 -5.57 -5.09
C ASP A 221 1.14 -6.33 -6.34
N GLY A 222 1.52 -5.60 -7.38
CA GLY A 222 1.80 -6.14 -8.70
C GLY A 222 0.54 -6.27 -9.56
N VAL A 223 0.75 -6.21 -10.87
CA VAL A 223 -0.31 -6.45 -11.86
C VAL A 223 -0.66 -7.93 -11.87
N GLN A 224 -1.92 -8.25 -11.63
CA GLN A 224 -2.41 -9.62 -11.66
C GLN A 224 -2.72 -10.01 -13.11
N VAL A 225 -2.00 -11.01 -13.65
CA VAL A 225 -2.15 -11.50 -15.03
C VAL A 225 -2.60 -12.96 -15.00
N ALA A 226 -3.77 -13.27 -15.57
CA ALA A 226 -4.26 -14.63 -15.70
C ALA A 226 -3.97 -15.20 -17.10
N LEU A 227 -3.29 -16.35 -17.18
CA LEU A 227 -3.13 -17.08 -18.43
C LEU A 227 -4.27 -18.06 -18.60
N VAL A 228 -5.07 -17.90 -19.65
CA VAL A 228 -6.20 -18.79 -19.99
C VAL A 228 -6.01 -19.37 -21.39
N GLY A 229 -6.65 -20.48 -21.68
CA GLY A 229 -6.58 -21.14 -22.99
C GLY A 229 -6.72 -22.65 -22.89
N LYS A 230 -6.90 -23.33 -24.05
CA LYS A 230 -7.08 -24.78 -24.16
C LYS A 230 -5.89 -25.55 -23.54
N PRO A 231 -6.07 -26.81 -23.15
CA PRO A 231 -4.93 -27.66 -22.76
C PRO A 231 -3.89 -27.74 -23.89
N ASN A 232 -2.61 -27.86 -23.53
CA ASN A 232 -1.46 -28.06 -24.43
C ASN A 232 -1.12 -26.88 -25.36
N VAL A 233 -1.75 -25.71 -25.27
CA VAL A 233 -1.33 -24.50 -26.01
C VAL A 233 -0.02 -23.91 -25.49
N GLY A 234 0.49 -24.39 -24.35
CA GLY A 234 1.78 -24.00 -23.80
C GLY A 234 1.75 -22.90 -22.75
N LYS A 235 0.66 -22.75 -21.99
CA LYS A 235 0.53 -21.75 -20.91
C LYS A 235 1.65 -21.85 -19.87
N SER A 236 1.88 -23.03 -19.30
CA SER A 236 2.94 -23.25 -18.30
C SER A 236 4.34 -23.06 -18.88
N SER A 237 4.54 -23.39 -20.18
CA SER A 237 5.81 -23.12 -20.86
C SER A 237 6.04 -21.62 -21.04
N LEU A 238 4.97 -20.88 -21.38
CA LEU A 238 4.99 -19.42 -21.50
C LEU A 238 5.29 -18.74 -20.16
N LEU A 239 4.61 -19.19 -19.09
CA LEU A 239 4.87 -18.75 -17.72
C LEU A 239 6.34 -18.93 -17.33
N ASN A 240 6.88 -20.14 -17.52
CA ASN A 240 8.26 -20.45 -17.21
C ASN A 240 9.25 -19.64 -18.05
N ARG A 241 8.92 -19.34 -19.31
CA ARG A 241 9.76 -18.55 -20.19
C ARG A 241 9.77 -17.09 -19.78
N LEU A 242 8.64 -16.49 -19.48
CA LEU A 242 8.52 -15.15 -18.93
C LEU A 242 9.33 -15.02 -17.63
N ALA A 243 9.22 -15.99 -16.73
CA ALA A 243 9.97 -15.99 -15.47
C ALA A 243 11.50 -16.09 -15.67
N ARG A 244 11.99 -16.73 -16.74
CA ARG A 244 13.42 -16.85 -17.02
C ARG A 244 14.03 -15.62 -17.69
N GLU A 245 13.30 -14.97 -18.59
CA GLU A 245 13.80 -13.82 -19.38
C GLU A 245 13.65 -12.50 -18.62
N SER A 246 12.59 -12.37 -17.82
CA SER A 246 12.45 -11.25 -16.90
C SER A 246 13.27 -11.52 -15.64
N ARG A 247 13.83 -10.48 -14.97
CA ARG A 247 14.49 -10.65 -13.68
C ARG A 247 13.47 -11.16 -12.67
N ALA A 248 13.40 -12.49 -12.49
CA ALA A 248 12.59 -13.07 -11.44
C ALA A 248 13.02 -12.49 -10.09
N LEU A 249 12.10 -11.90 -9.35
CA LEU A 249 12.32 -11.59 -7.94
C LEU A 249 12.32 -12.94 -7.22
N VAL A 250 13.51 -13.50 -7.00
CA VAL A 250 13.65 -14.69 -6.17
C VAL A 250 13.37 -14.24 -4.74
N SER A 251 12.17 -14.54 -4.26
CA SER A 251 11.87 -14.48 -2.83
C SER A 251 12.66 -15.59 -2.14
N ASP A 252 13.67 -15.22 -1.35
CA ASP A 252 14.45 -16.13 -0.50
C ASP A 252 13.64 -16.69 0.69
N VAL A 253 12.31 -16.70 0.64
CA VAL A 253 11.46 -17.32 1.67
C VAL A 253 11.41 -18.83 1.40
N PRO A 254 12.05 -19.68 2.23
CA PRO A 254 11.99 -21.12 2.07
C PRO A 254 10.55 -21.62 2.28
N GLY A 255 9.92 -22.16 1.24
CA GLY A 255 8.59 -22.77 1.32
C GLY A 255 7.62 -22.44 0.19
N THR A 256 7.90 -21.45 -0.67
CA THR A 256 6.99 -21.02 -1.73
C THR A 256 7.17 -21.75 -3.08
N THR A 257 8.11 -22.69 -3.19
CA THR A 257 8.48 -23.35 -4.46
C THR A 257 7.72 -24.66 -4.76
N ARG A 258 6.67 -25.03 -4.03
CA ARG A 258 5.96 -26.30 -4.26
C ARG A 258 4.63 -26.23 -5.02
N ASP A 259 4.06 -25.04 -5.18
CA ASP A 259 2.86 -24.84 -5.99
C ASP A 259 3.17 -23.87 -7.15
N ALA A 260 3.64 -24.43 -8.28
CA ALA A 260 4.02 -23.69 -9.48
C ALA A 260 2.79 -23.17 -10.26
N VAL A 261 1.94 -22.42 -9.60
CA VAL A 261 0.72 -21.84 -10.19
C VAL A 261 0.91 -20.39 -10.62
N HIS A 262 1.92 -19.69 -10.08
CA HIS A 262 2.21 -18.30 -10.43
C HIS A 262 3.71 -18.04 -10.54
N ALA A 263 4.06 -17.01 -11.29
CA ALA A 263 5.42 -16.44 -11.37
C ALA A 263 5.38 -14.94 -11.13
N ASP A 264 6.24 -14.47 -10.23
CA ASP A 264 6.47 -13.06 -9.97
C ASP A 264 7.64 -12.59 -10.84
N ILE A 265 7.39 -11.65 -11.75
CA ILE A 265 8.37 -11.12 -12.70
C ILE A 265 8.41 -9.60 -12.65
N GLN A 266 9.57 -9.02 -12.94
CA GLN A 266 9.73 -7.57 -13.02
C GLN A 266 10.06 -7.13 -14.45
N VAL A 267 9.24 -6.25 -15.01
CA VAL A 267 9.38 -5.70 -16.37
C VAL A 267 9.29 -4.18 -16.29
N ASP A 268 10.31 -3.48 -16.77
CA ASP A 268 10.38 -2.00 -16.78
C ASP A 268 10.09 -1.34 -15.42
N GLY A 269 10.47 -2.03 -14.33
CA GLY A 269 10.24 -1.54 -12.97
C GLY A 269 8.81 -1.80 -12.43
N VAL A 270 7.97 -2.52 -13.18
CA VAL A 270 6.64 -2.97 -12.77
C VAL A 270 6.69 -4.42 -12.36
N HIS A 271 6.08 -4.76 -11.23
CA HIS A 271 5.90 -6.12 -10.76
C HIS A 271 4.65 -6.73 -11.42
N LEU A 272 4.80 -7.89 -12.09
CA LEU A 272 3.72 -8.66 -12.67
C LEU A 272 3.63 -10.01 -11.95
N ARG A 273 2.45 -10.37 -11.48
CA ARG A 273 2.14 -11.70 -10.96
C ARG A 273 1.34 -12.46 -12.01
N VAL A 274 2.00 -13.38 -12.70
CA VAL A 274 1.41 -14.17 -13.78
C VAL A 274 0.97 -15.51 -13.24
N THR A 275 -0.32 -15.82 -13.35
CA THR A 275 -0.94 -17.07 -12.84
C THR A 275 -1.39 -17.95 -13.98
N ASP A 276 -0.96 -19.24 -13.96
CA ASP A 276 -1.44 -20.27 -14.91
C ASP A 276 -2.71 -20.93 -14.36
N THR A 277 -3.85 -20.67 -15.02
CA THR A 277 -5.14 -21.25 -14.59
C THR A 277 -5.25 -22.76 -14.83
N ALA A 278 -4.43 -23.36 -15.70
CA ALA A 278 -4.41 -24.81 -15.95
C ALA A 278 -3.69 -25.61 -14.85
N GLY A 279 -2.68 -25.03 -14.21
CA GLY A 279 -1.98 -25.66 -13.08
C GLY A 279 -2.85 -25.84 -11.82
N LEU A 280 -4.05 -25.22 -11.81
CA LEU A 280 -5.04 -25.38 -10.74
C LEU A 280 -5.85 -26.69 -10.86
N HIS A 281 -5.69 -27.47 -11.96
CA HIS A 281 -6.50 -28.65 -12.29
C HIS A 281 -5.81 -30.01 -12.06
N ASP A 282 -4.55 -30.05 -11.60
CA ASP A 282 -3.75 -31.30 -11.51
C ASP A 282 -4.04 -32.19 -10.27
N SER A 283 -5.30 -32.26 -9.81
CA SER A 283 -5.73 -33.33 -8.88
C SER A 283 -6.99 -34.00 -9.39
N ALA A 284 -6.82 -35.22 -9.95
CA ALA A 284 -7.89 -36.07 -10.32
C ALA A 284 -8.76 -36.45 -9.11
N ASP A 285 -10.07 -36.43 -9.29
CA ASP A 285 -11.18 -36.78 -8.41
C ASP A 285 -11.77 -35.65 -7.54
N VAL A 286 -13.05 -35.34 -7.79
CA VAL A 286 -14.02 -34.54 -7.03
C VAL A 286 -13.97 -33.00 -7.31
N VAL A 287 -13.12 -32.46 -8.18
CA VAL A 287 -12.74 -31.03 -8.20
C VAL A 287 -13.11 -30.27 -9.49
N GLU A 288 -13.84 -30.88 -10.44
CA GLU A 288 -14.15 -30.18 -11.71
C GLU A 288 -14.97 -28.90 -11.48
N THR A 289 -15.90 -28.92 -10.54
CA THR A 289 -16.73 -27.76 -10.17
C THR A 289 -15.97 -26.73 -9.33
N MET A 290 -15.11 -27.17 -8.42
CA MET A 290 -14.25 -26.26 -7.62
C MET A 290 -13.11 -25.66 -8.46
N GLY A 291 -12.58 -26.43 -9.43
CA GLY A 291 -11.57 -25.94 -10.36
C GLY A 291 -12.10 -24.83 -11.29
N MET A 292 -13.31 -24.98 -11.81
CA MET A 292 -13.97 -23.95 -12.62
C MET A 292 -14.26 -22.69 -11.80
N GLN A 293 -14.71 -22.81 -10.55
CA GLN A 293 -14.93 -21.67 -9.68
C GLN A 293 -13.63 -20.90 -9.37
N ARG A 294 -12.52 -21.59 -9.10
CA ARG A 294 -11.21 -20.95 -8.89
C ARG A 294 -10.69 -20.27 -10.15
N THR A 295 -10.88 -20.87 -11.32
CA THR A 295 -10.51 -20.25 -12.59
C THR A 295 -11.30 -18.97 -12.84
N HIS A 296 -12.63 -18.98 -12.61
CA HIS A 296 -13.46 -17.79 -12.72
C HIS A 296 -13.01 -16.71 -11.72
N GLN A 297 -12.76 -17.07 -10.47
CA GLN A 297 -12.28 -16.12 -9.47
C GLN A 297 -10.92 -15.53 -9.86
N THR A 298 -9.98 -16.32 -10.36
CA THR A 298 -8.68 -15.83 -10.84
C THR A 298 -8.84 -14.86 -12.01
N ILE A 299 -9.79 -15.10 -12.92
CA ILE A 299 -10.10 -14.21 -14.05
C ILE A 299 -10.75 -12.90 -13.56
N ASP A 300 -11.66 -13.00 -12.59
CA ASP A 300 -12.34 -11.84 -12.02
C ASP A 300 -11.35 -10.92 -11.28
N ASP A 301 -10.41 -11.53 -10.53
CA ASP A 301 -9.38 -10.82 -9.75
C ASP A 301 -8.23 -10.30 -10.61
N ALA A 302 -8.05 -10.79 -11.84
CA ALA A 302 -6.95 -10.39 -12.73
C ALA A 302 -7.13 -8.97 -13.27
N ASP A 303 -6.04 -8.22 -13.35
CA ASP A 303 -6.00 -6.92 -14.03
C ASP A 303 -5.96 -7.08 -15.56
N LEU A 304 -5.27 -8.14 -16.04
CA LEU A 304 -5.20 -8.54 -17.43
C LEU A 304 -5.46 -10.04 -17.59
N VAL A 305 -6.15 -10.41 -18.65
CA VAL A 305 -6.40 -11.79 -19.06
C VAL A 305 -5.69 -12.04 -20.38
N VAL A 306 -4.75 -12.98 -20.38
CA VAL A 306 -4.01 -13.41 -21.57
C VAL A 306 -4.58 -14.72 -22.07
N VAL A 307 -5.24 -14.67 -23.22
CA VAL A 307 -5.74 -15.86 -23.89
C VAL A 307 -4.64 -16.44 -24.77
N VAL A 308 -4.16 -17.63 -24.43
CA VAL A 308 -3.10 -18.31 -25.16
C VAL A 308 -3.73 -19.28 -26.18
N VAL A 309 -3.41 -19.07 -27.45
CA VAL A 309 -3.82 -19.90 -28.59
C VAL A 309 -2.60 -20.53 -29.25
N GLU A 310 -2.76 -21.57 -30.08
CA GLU A 310 -1.65 -22.24 -30.77
C GLU A 310 -1.51 -21.75 -32.22
N CYS A 311 -0.28 -21.45 -32.66
CA CYS A 311 0.03 -21.19 -34.06
C CYS A 311 -0.03 -22.49 -34.88
N GLY A 312 -0.51 -22.42 -36.13
CA GLY A 312 -0.55 -23.56 -37.05
C GLY A 312 -1.59 -24.62 -36.73
N GLY A 313 -2.46 -24.41 -35.74
CA GLY A 313 -3.56 -25.31 -35.44
C GLY A 313 -4.68 -25.25 -36.48
N ASP A 314 -5.46 -26.34 -36.61
CA ASP A 314 -6.62 -26.43 -37.55
C ASP A 314 -7.80 -25.53 -37.17
N ASP A 315 -7.69 -24.80 -36.05
CA ASP A 315 -8.74 -23.95 -35.53
C ASP A 315 -8.72 -22.58 -36.28
N ARG A 316 -9.38 -22.54 -37.45
CA ARG A 316 -9.61 -21.33 -38.27
C ARG A 316 -10.44 -20.27 -37.54
N THR A 317 -10.85 -20.50 -36.32
CA THR A 317 -11.69 -19.64 -35.50
C THR A 317 -11.16 -19.57 -34.08
N ALA A 318 -9.90 -19.15 -33.93
CA ALA A 318 -9.39 -18.70 -32.62
C ALA A 318 -9.85 -17.28 -32.29
N THR A 319 -11.07 -16.92 -32.65
CA THR A 319 -11.77 -15.79 -32.08
C THR A 319 -12.29 -16.24 -30.73
N TYR A 320 -11.46 -16.13 -29.70
CA TYR A 320 -12.00 -15.96 -28.37
C TYR A 320 -12.73 -14.62 -28.38
N GLU A 321 -14.04 -14.69 -28.59
CA GLU A 321 -14.87 -13.52 -28.39
C GLU A 321 -14.92 -13.24 -26.88
N THR A 322 -15.04 -11.98 -26.53
CA THR A 322 -15.32 -11.53 -25.14
C THR A 322 -16.55 -12.25 -24.56
N ASN A 323 -17.38 -12.86 -25.39
CA ASN A 323 -18.52 -13.69 -25.01
C ASN A 323 -18.12 -15.03 -24.36
N ASP A 324 -16.90 -15.55 -24.61
CA ASP A 324 -16.42 -16.79 -24.02
C ASP A 324 -15.86 -16.61 -22.60
N LEU A 325 -15.62 -15.34 -22.20
CA LEU A 325 -15.12 -14.95 -20.88
C LEU A 325 -16.05 -13.88 -20.27
N PRO A 326 -17.20 -14.30 -19.72
CA PRO A 326 -18.17 -13.36 -19.15
C PRO A 326 -17.50 -12.50 -18.03
N GLY A 327 -17.70 -11.18 -18.10
CA GLY A 327 -17.13 -10.23 -17.15
C GLY A 327 -15.74 -9.67 -17.54
N VAL A 328 -15.09 -10.14 -18.60
CA VAL A 328 -13.83 -9.60 -19.09
C VAL A 328 -14.08 -8.55 -20.18
N SER A 329 -13.70 -7.30 -19.92
CA SER A 329 -13.76 -6.23 -20.94
C SER A 329 -12.66 -6.42 -21.99
N ALA A 330 -12.91 -5.96 -23.22
CA ALA A 330 -11.91 -6.01 -24.29
C ALA A 330 -10.59 -5.28 -23.95
N GLU A 331 -10.66 -4.28 -23.07
CA GLU A 331 -9.49 -3.53 -22.59
C GLU A 331 -8.57 -4.35 -21.68
N ARG A 332 -9.11 -5.38 -21.01
CA ARG A 332 -8.37 -6.29 -20.12
C ARG A 332 -7.92 -7.57 -20.83
N LEU A 333 -8.23 -7.75 -22.11
CA LEU A 333 -7.98 -8.96 -22.87
C LEU A 333 -6.79 -8.78 -23.82
N LEU A 334 -5.91 -9.79 -23.84
CA LEU A 334 -4.79 -9.89 -24.79
C LEU A 334 -4.77 -11.32 -25.36
N VAL A 335 -4.86 -11.45 -26.69
CA VAL A 335 -4.79 -12.76 -27.37
C VAL A 335 -3.36 -13.01 -27.85
N VAL A 336 -2.72 -14.06 -27.33
CA VAL A 336 -1.34 -14.43 -27.60
C VAL A 336 -1.26 -15.77 -28.32
N ALA A 337 -0.75 -15.77 -29.53
CA ALA A 337 -0.51 -16.99 -30.31
C ALA A 337 0.89 -17.54 -29.95
N ASN A 338 0.91 -18.69 -29.27
CA ASN A 338 2.15 -19.37 -28.89
C ASN A 338 2.54 -20.43 -29.96
N LYS A 339 3.80 -20.88 -29.89
CA LYS A 339 4.40 -21.85 -30.83
C LYS A 339 4.55 -21.28 -32.26
N CYS A 340 4.90 -20.01 -32.40
CA CYS A 340 5.09 -19.37 -33.71
C CYS A 340 6.25 -20.01 -34.51
N ASP A 341 7.09 -20.81 -33.88
CA ASP A 341 8.09 -21.68 -34.52
C ASP A 341 7.48 -22.82 -35.32
N LEU A 342 6.21 -23.18 -35.11
CA LEU A 342 5.53 -24.29 -35.78
C LEU A 342 4.55 -23.82 -36.88
N GLY A 343 4.16 -22.53 -36.91
CA GLY A 343 3.20 -22.06 -37.90
C GLY A 343 2.83 -20.59 -37.76
N GLN A 344 1.89 -20.15 -38.58
CA GLN A 344 1.40 -18.75 -38.55
C GLN A 344 0.41 -18.55 -37.41
N ALA A 345 0.42 -17.35 -36.84
CA ALA A 345 -0.55 -16.93 -35.84
C ALA A 345 -1.96 -16.85 -36.46
N PRO A 346 -3.00 -17.34 -35.76
CA PRO A 346 -4.38 -17.20 -36.23
C PRO A 346 -4.80 -15.73 -36.28
N PRO A 347 -5.73 -15.39 -37.24
CA PRO A 347 -6.28 -14.04 -37.33
C PRO A 347 -6.91 -13.61 -35.99
N GLY A 348 -6.69 -12.34 -35.61
CA GLY A 348 -7.20 -11.78 -34.35
C GLY A 348 -6.25 -11.95 -33.15
N SER A 349 -5.08 -12.57 -33.36
CA SER A 349 -4.04 -12.57 -32.33
C SER A 349 -3.34 -11.20 -32.23
N ASP A 350 -3.18 -10.70 -31.02
CA ASP A 350 -2.49 -9.43 -30.75
C ASP A 350 -0.96 -9.59 -30.83
N ARG A 351 -0.45 -10.76 -30.44
CA ARG A 351 0.98 -11.09 -30.40
C ARG A 351 1.23 -12.55 -30.76
N ALA A 352 2.29 -12.82 -31.55
CA ALA A 352 2.84 -14.14 -31.78
C ALA A 352 4.12 -14.33 -30.97
N VAL A 353 4.26 -15.48 -30.31
CA VAL A 353 5.41 -15.81 -29.46
C VAL A 353 5.80 -17.29 -29.61
N SER A 354 7.02 -17.63 -29.26
CA SER A 354 7.43 -19.02 -29.02
C SER A 354 8.03 -19.15 -27.63
N ALA A 355 7.35 -19.84 -26.75
CA ALA A 355 7.87 -20.17 -25.42
C ALA A 355 9.13 -21.05 -25.50
N LEU A 356 9.31 -21.80 -26.59
CA LEU A 356 10.49 -22.67 -26.80
C LEU A 356 11.72 -21.86 -27.22
N SER A 357 11.62 -21.04 -28.29
CA SER A 357 12.74 -20.24 -28.81
C SER A 357 12.99 -18.96 -28.03
N GLY A 358 11.97 -18.36 -27.42
CA GLY A 358 11.99 -17.03 -26.79
C GLY A 358 11.52 -15.90 -27.71
N GLU A 359 11.22 -16.21 -28.96
CA GLU A 359 10.75 -15.20 -29.92
C GLU A 359 9.50 -14.51 -29.41
N GLY A 360 9.50 -13.17 -29.42
CA GLY A 360 8.37 -12.33 -29.06
C GLY A 360 8.11 -12.19 -27.55
N ILE A 361 8.84 -12.86 -26.66
CA ILE A 361 8.59 -12.86 -25.21
C ILE A 361 8.86 -11.50 -24.56
N GLU A 362 9.96 -10.84 -24.93
CA GLU A 362 10.26 -9.48 -24.44
C GLU A 362 9.18 -8.47 -24.86
N ALA A 363 8.74 -8.56 -26.12
CA ALA A 363 7.68 -7.70 -26.63
C ALA A 363 6.34 -7.97 -25.90
N LEU A 364 6.02 -9.24 -25.60
CA LEU A 364 4.84 -9.61 -24.81
C LEU A 364 4.93 -9.01 -23.41
N ALA A 365 6.06 -9.12 -22.73
CA ALA A 365 6.27 -8.55 -21.41
C ALA A 365 6.05 -7.03 -21.40
N GLY A 366 6.56 -6.31 -22.40
CA GLY A 366 6.31 -4.88 -22.60
C GLY A 366 4.83 -4.56 -22.89
N ASP A 367 4.14 -5.43 -23.65
CA ASP A 367 2.70 -5.25 -23.92
C ASP A 367 1.87 -5.40 -22.63
N LEU A 368 2.22 -6.36 -21.76
CA LEU A 368 1.54 -6.56 -20.46
C LEU A 368 1.64 -5.29 -19.60
N VAL A 369 2.83 -4.70 -19.47
CA VAL A 369 3.02 -3.44 -18.74
C VAL A 369 2.21 -2.30 -19.39
N ARG A 370 2.34 -2.11 -20.70
CA ARG A 370 1.65 -1.04 -21.43
C ARG A 370 0.13 -1.11 -21.27
N LEU A 371 -0.45 -2.30 -21.39
CA LEU A 371 -1.90 -2.51 -21.28
C LEU A 371 -2.42 -2.31 -19.86
N SER A 372 -1.63 -2.65 -18.83
CA SER A 372 -2.00 -2.45 -17.42
C SER A 372 -2.29 -0.98 -17.09
N PHE A 373 -1.55 -0.05 -17.70
CA PHE A 373 -1.65 1.39 -17.45
C PHE A 373 -2.32 2.18 -18.58
N ARG A 374 -2.91 1.49 -19.56
CA ARG A 374 -3.46 2.13 -20.80
C ARG A 374 -4.61 3.09 -20.52
N THR A 375 -5.48 2.78 -19.57
CA THR A 375 -6.67 3.58 -19.25
C THR A 375 -6.41 4.69 -18.25
N ASN A 376 -5.30 4.62 -17.53
CA ASN A 376 -4.91 5.65 -16.58
C ASN A 376 -3.37 5.75 -16.52
N PRO A 377 -2.74 6.49 -17.46
CA PRO A 377 -1.29 6.64 -17.45
C PRO A 377 -0.86 7.28 -16.14
N TYR A 378 0.08 6.63 -15.45
CA TYR A 378 0.69 7.16 -14.25
C TYR A 378 1.30 8.54 -14.53
N SER A 379 0.72 9.59 -13.97
CA SER A 379 1.27 10.93 -13.97
C SER A 379 2.11 11.11 -12.72
N GLU A 380 3.36 11.53 -12.84
CA GLU A 380 4.27 11.76 -11.70
C GLU A 380 3.74 12.82 -10.71
N THR A 381 2.70 13.55 -11.08
CA THR A 381 2.10 14.63 -10.30
C THR A 381 0.74 14.28 -9.71
N THR A 382 0.26 13.05 -9.85
CA THR A 382 -1.10 12.69 -9.41
C THR A 382 -1.08 12.22 -7.97
N THR A 383 -1.83 12.90 -7.11
CA THR A 383 -2.10 12.47 -5.74
C THR A 383 -2.84 11.15 -5.74
N THR A 384 -2.28 10.13 -5.10
CA THR A 384 -2.77 8.77 -5.16
C THR A 384 -3.28 8.28 -3.81
N ILE A 385 -4.37 7.51 -3.83
CA ILE A 385 -4.85 6.71 -2.70
C ILE A 385 -4.39 5.26 -2.89
N ALA A 386 -3.97 4.60 -1.82
CA ALA A 386 -3.33 3.29 -1.91
C ALA A 386 -4.01 2.20 -1.07
N SER A 387 -4.73 2.55 0.02
CA SER A 387 -5.39 1.57 0.88
C SER A 387 -6.89 1.49 0.62
N GLU A 388 -7.48 0.29 0.83
CA GLU A 388 -8.93 0.09 0.77
C GLU A 388 -9.68 0.97 1.78
N ARG A 389 -9.06 1.26 2.92
CA ARG A 389 -9.60 2.19 3.91
C ARG A 389 -9.74 3.58 3.33
N GLN A 390 -8.64 4.14 2.76
CA GLN A 390 -8.65 5.46 2.11
C GLN A 390 -9.68 5.54 1.00
N LYS A 391 -9.78 4.49 0.18
CA LYS A 391 -10.78 4.37 -0.89
C LYS A 391 -12.20 4.44 -0.33
N ARG A 392 -12.53 3.65 0.70
CA ARG A 392 -13.87 3.63 1.31
C ARG A 392 -14.25 4.98 1.89
N SER A 393 -13.38 5.60 2.69
CA SER A 393 -13.63 6.93 3.25
C SER A 393 -13.91 7.98 2.16
N LEU A 394 -13.17 7.91 1.05
CA LEU A 394 -13.34 8.83 -0.07
C LEU A 394 -14.61 8.51 -0.91
N GLU A 395 -14.95 7.24 -1.09
CA GLU A 395 -16.22 6.83 -1.72
C GLU A 395 -17.44 7.29 -0.91
N ASP A 396 -17.41 7.13 0.41
CA ASP A 396 -18.46 7.58 1.31
C ASP A 396 -18.62 9.11 1.24
N ALA A 397 -17.52 9.86 1.30
CA ALA A 397 -17.53 11.30 1.11
C ALA A 397 -18.13 11.70 -0.25
N ARG A 398 -17.75 11.03 -1.34
CA ARG A 398 -18.28 11.27 -2.69
C ARG A 398 -19.79 11.03 -2.76
N ILE A 399 -20.29 9.93 -2.16
CA ILE A 399 -21.72 9.61 -2.13
C ILE A 399 -22.50 10.71 -1.39
N ARG A 400 -22.02 11.17 -0.24
CA ARG A 400 -22.62 12.26 0.52
C ARG A 400 -22.64 13.57 -0.27
N LEU A 401 -21.54 13.91 -0.94
CA LEU A 401 -21.48 15.09 -1.79
C LEU A 401 -22.44 15.01 -2.99
N GLN A 402 -22.63 13.85 -3.60
CA GLN A 402 -23.59 13.66 -4.67
C GLN A 402 -25.03 13.87 -4.16
N ALA A 403 -25.36 13.37 -2.97
CA ALA A 403 -26.65 13.61 -2.32
C ALA A 403 -26.86 15.11 -2.06
N ALA A 404 -25.89 15.79 -1.46
CA ALA A 404 -25.94 17.24 -1.24
C ALA A 404 -26.12 18.03 -2.55
N ALA A 405 -25.42 17.65 -3.62
CA ALA A 405 -25.56 18.31 -4.92
C ALA A 405 -26.94 18.11 -5.55
N GLN A 406 -27.57 16.95 -5.36
CA GLN A 406 -28.93 16.68 -5.82
C GLN A 406 -29.96 17.53 -5.06
N LEU A 407 -29.84 17.59 -3.73
CA LEU A 407 -30.73 18.47 -2.89
C LEU A 407 -30.58 19.94 -3.29
N ALA A 408 -29.34 20.43 -3.46
CA ALA A 408 -29.11 21.80 -3.88
C ALA A 408 -29.71 22.14 -5.27
N ARG A 409 -29.82 21.17 -6.19
CA ARG A 409 -30.42 21.33 -7.51
C ARG A 409 -31.95 21.32 -7.46
N ALA A 410 -32.55 20.56 -6.53
CA ALA A 410 -33.98 20.43 -6.41
C ALA A 410 -34.66 21.75 -6.01
N GLY A 411 -33.90 22.65 -5.38
CA GLY A 411 -34.43 24.00 -5.03
C GLY A 411 -35.44 24.03 -3.91
N ASP A 412 -35.77 22.89 -3.29
CA ASP A 412 -36.56 22.84 -2.06
C ASP A 412 -35.69 23.31 -0.88
N HIS A 413 -36.34 23.95 0.10
CA HIS A 413 -35.71 24.57 1.28
C HIS A 413 -35.06 23.56 2.26
N ASP A 414 -34.35 22.56 1.73
CA ASP A 414 -33.72 21.48 2.48
C ASP A 414 -32.24 21.82 2.90
N GLY A 415 -31.99 23.09 3.22
CA GLY A 415 -30.68 23.56 3.66
C GLY A 415 -30.11 22.74 4.81
N ASP A 416 -30.93 22.31 5.77
CA ASP A 416 -30.53 21.44 6.87
C ASP A 416 -30.01 20.09 6.38
N LEU A 417 -30.64 19.49 5.35
CA LEU A 417 -30.21 18.21 4.77
C LEU A 417 -28.92 18.39 3.99
N ILE A 418 -28.77 19.49 3.23
CA ILE A 418 -27.52 19.80 2.51
C ILE A 418 -26.38 19.95 3.50
N ALA A 419 -26.57 20.73 4.58
CA ALA A 419 -25.58 20.93 5.62
C ALA A 419 -25.21 19.59 6.31
N ALA A 420 -26.18 18.71 6.56
CA ALA A 420 -25.97 17.39 7.15
C ALA A 420 -25.12 16.50 6.23
N GLU A 421 -25.41 16.45 4.92
CA GLU A 421 -24.62 15.67 3.97
C GLU A 421 -23.21 16.23 3.79
N LEU A 422 -23.04 17.55 3.78
CA LEU A 422 -21.72 18.18 3.74
C LEU A 422 -20.90 17.84 4.98
N ARG A 423 -21.49 17.89 6.20
CA ARG A 423 -20.80 17.48 7.45
C ARG A 423 -20.43 16.01 7.42
N ALA A 424 -21.31 15.13 6.93
CA ALA A 424 -21.01 13.71 6.78
C ALA A 424 -19.83 13.46 5.81
N ALA A 425 -19.76 14.21 4.70
CA ALA A 425 -18.63 14.15 3.78
C ALA A 425 -17.32 14.64 4.43
N ILE A 426 -17.37 15.73 5.21
CA ILE A 426 -16.22 16.25 5.97
C ILE A 426 -15.71 15.17 6.93
N THR A 427 -16.59 14.51 7.70
CA THR A 427 -16.22 13.41 8.61
C THR A 427 -15.50 12.28 7.86
N GLY A 428 -15.98 11.87 6.68
CA GLY A 428 -15.30 10.86 5.86
C GLY A 428 -13.87 11.27 5.46
N LEU A 429 -13.65 12.55 5.15
CA LEU A 429 -12.29 13.07 4.86
C LEU A 429 -11.42 13.14 6.13
N GLU A 430 -12.00 13.47 7.28
CA GLU A 430 -11.31 13.48 8.58
C GLU A 430 -10.91 12.05 9.01
N GLU A 431 -11.75 11.05 8.76
CA GLU A 431 -11.43 9.63 8.96
C GLU A 431 -10.28 9.18 8.06
N LEU A 432 -10.22 9.67 6.81
CA LEU A 432 -9.12 9.36 5.90
C LEU A 432 -7.77 9.82 6.47
N LEU A 433 -7.70 11.02 7.03
CA LEU A 433 -6.50 11.60 7.64
C LEU A 433 -6.24 11.08 9.07
N GLY A 434 -7.25 10.45 9.70
CA GLY A 434 -7.17 9.93 11.06
C GLY A 434 -7.45 10.97 12.14
N GLU A 435 -8.05 12.13 11.80
CA GLU A 435 -8.48 13.12 12.78
C GLU A 435 -9.63 12.59 13.65
N VAL A 436 -10.47 11.73 13.05
CA VAL A 436 -11.56 11.00 13.72
C VAL A 436 -11.39 9.51 13.40
N THR A 437 -10.82 8.73 14.33
CA THR A 437 -10.54 7.30 14.08
C THR A 437 -10.71 6.51 15.37
N SER A 438 -11.35 5.33 15.28
CA SER A 438 -11.50 4.45 16.42
C SER A 438 -10.19 3.69 16.74
N ASP A 439 -10.00 3.32 18.00
CA ASP A 439 -8.85 2.51 18.43
C ASP A 439 -8.77 1.16 17.70
N ASP A 440 -9.91 0.56 17.32
CA ASP A 440 -9.95 -0.70 16.60
C ASP A 440 -9.34 -0.56 15.19
N VAL A 441 -9.62 0.51 14.48
CA VAL A 441 -9.02 0.80 13.16
C VAL A 441 -7.52 1.04 13.29
N LEU A 442 -7.09 1.81 14.30
CA LEU A 442 -5.66 2.02 14.55
C LEU A 442 -4.96 0.71 14.87
N ASN A 443 -5.53 -0.13 15.72
CA ASN A 443 -4.98 -1.43 16.06
C ASN A 443 -4.85 -2.34 14.84
N GLN A 444 -5.83 -2.34 13.95
CA GLN A 444 -5.78 -3.12 12.71
C GLN A 444 -4.66 -2.66 11.79
N ILE A 445 -4.55 -1.34 11.54
CA ILE A 445 -3.51 -0.77 10.68
C ILE A 445 -2.11 -1.10 11.21
N PHE A 446 -1.85 -0.85 12.49
CA PHE A 446 -0.51 -1.03 13.05
C PHE A 446 -0.13 -2.49 13.31
N ALA A 447 -1.09 -3.41 13.43
CA ALA A 447 -0.81 -4.85 13.54
C ALA A 447 -0.12 -5.44 12.28
N GLU A 448 -0.29 -4.82 11.13
CA GLU A 448 0.36 -5.25 9.87
C GLU A 448 1.82 -4.79 9.75
N PHE A 449 2.27 -3.91 10.65
CA PHE A 449 3.64 -3.40 10.64
C PHE A 449 4.63 -4.38 11.29
N CYS A 450 5.90 -4.27 10.89
CA CYS A 450 6.98 -4.97 11.58
C CYS A 450 7.20 -4.42 12.99
N ILE A 451 7.62 -5.30 13.92
CA ILE A 451 8.12 -4.89 15.25
C ILE A 451 9.34 -3.98 15.03
N GLY A 452 9.40 -2.87 15.77
CA GLY A 452 10.50 -1.89 15.64
C GLY A 452 10.21 -0.70 14.72
N LYS A 453 8.97 -0.68 14.15
CA LYS A 453 8.41 0.43 13.33
C LYS A 453 7.20 1.08 13.99
#